data_68e74423e51dcb93835e06f647577db1
#
_entry.id   68e74423e51dcb93835e06f647577db1
#
_cell.length_a   1.000
_cell.length_b   1.000
_cell.length_c   1.000
_cell.angle_alpha   90.00
_cell.angle_beta   90.00
_cell.angle_gamma   90.00
#
_symmetry.space_group_name_H-M   'P 1'
#
loop_
_entity.id
_entity.type
_entity.pdbx_description
1 polymer ?
#
loop_
_entity_poly.entity_id
_entity_poly.type
_entity_poly.pdbx_seq_one_letter_code
_entity_poly.pdbx_strand_id
1 'polypeptide(L)'
;MSKTVELAQHLQKLHINNMYKNDFYWTWDKTDEELDAVFTVADALRDLRERNKSTRIFDSGLGISIFRDNSTRTRFSFASACNLLGLEVQDLDEKKSQIAHGETVRETANMVSFMADVSGIRDDMFIGEGHKYQQTFMDAVKEGYQDGILEQQPTLVNLQCDVDHPTQCMADMLHIIHEFGGVENLKGKKVAMTWAYSPSYGKPLSVPQGVIGLMTRFGMDVVLAHPEGYEVMPEVEDVARANAEKSGGSFTKTNSMEEAFRDADIVYPKSWAPFAAMEERTKLYAAGDKDGIDALEQRLLAQNAEHKDWACTEEMMQLTKDGKALYLHCLPADITGLSCEEGEVDNSVFDRYRVPLYKQASFKPYIIAAMIFLSQVKDPARALMELDQGKEERKNF
;
A
#
# COMPACT_ATOMS: atom_id res chain seq x y z
N MET A 1 25.12 6.70 20.22
CA MET A 1 23.93 7.42 19.78
C MET A 1 22.86 6.36 19.54
N SER A 2 21.59 6.64 19.81
CA SER A 2 20.53 5.66 19.50
C SER A 2 20.24 5.66 18.00
N LYS A 3 19.71 4.53 17.49
CA LYS A 3 19.30 4.43 16.06
C LYS A 3 18.28 5.52 15.71
N THR A 4 17.32 5.80 16.60
CA THR A 4 16.34 6.89 16.39
C THR A 4 17.00 8.25 16.20
N VAL A 5 18.04 8.61 16.96
CA VAL A 5 18.75 9.89 16.83
C VAL A 5 19.52 9.94 15.51
N GLU A 6 20.13 8.84 15.08
CA GLU A 6 20.82 8.76 13.76
C GLU A 6 19.82 8.95 12.61
N LEU A 7 18.66 8.32 12.69
CA LEU A 7 17.58 8.47 11.71
C LEU A 7 17.00 9.89 11.71
N ALA A 8 16.83 10.51 12.88
CA ALA A 8 16.39 11.90 12.98
C ALA A 8 17.42 12.88 12.34
N GLN A 9 18.73 12.64 12.53
CA GLN A 9 19.77 13.42 11.87
C GLN A 9 19.82 13.20 10.35
N HIS A 10 19.48 12.01 9.87
CA HIS A 10 19.28 11.74 8.45
C HIS A 10 18.09 12.53 7.92
N LEU A 11 16.95 12.45 8.60
CA LEU A 11 15.72 13.17 8.23
C LEU A 11 15.91 14.70 8.12
N GLN A 12 16.77 15.31 8.95
CA GLN A 12 17.10 16.74 8.88
C GLN A 12 17.75 17.16 7.56
N LYS A 13 18.33 16.23 6.82
CA LYS A 13 19.03 16.52 5.54
C LYS A 13 18.11 16.41 4.33
N LEU A 14 16.90 15.87 4.51
CA LEU A 14 15.95 15.62 3.44
C LEU A 14 15.06 16.85 3.18
N HIS A 15 14.76 17.12 1.90
CA HIS A 15 13.84 18.16 1.47
C HIS A 15 12.41 17.61 1.43
N ILE A 16 11.69 17.77 2.54
CA ILE A 16 10.33 17.23 2.75
C ILE A 16 9.27 18.31 2.93
N ASN A 17 9.44 19.44 2.26
CA ASN A 17 8.59 20.64 2.44
C ASN A 17 7.11 20.42 2.10
N ASN A 18 6.79 19.40 1.28
CA ASN A 18 5.43 19.10 0.85
C ASN A 18 4.77 17.96 1.65
N MET A 19 5.34 17.55 2.79
CA MET A 19 4.74 16.51 3.63
C MET A 19 3.79 17.09 4.69
N TYR A 20 4.18 18.19 5.35
CA TYR A 20 3.38 18.79 6.42
C TYR A 20 2.07 19.38 5.89
N LYS A 21 0.94 18.96 6.47
CA LYS A 21 -0.43 19.34 6.07
C LYS A 21 -0.78 19.00 4.62
N ASN A 22 -0.12 17.99 4.05
CA ASN A 22 -0.43 17.46 2.73
C ASN A 22 -0.88 16.01 2.77
N ASP A 23 -1.71 15.65 1.81
CA ASP A 23 -2.27 14.33 1.64
C ASP A 23 -1.25 13.36 1.04
N PHE A 24 -1.37 12.08 1.37
CA PHE A 24 -0.63 11.02 0.74
C PHE A 24 -1.55 10.18 -0.15
N TYR A 25 -1.61 10.50 -1.44
CA TYR A 25 -2.43 9.77 -2.41
C TYR A 25 -1.66 8.61 -3.06
N TRP A 26 -0.55 8.89 -3.77
CA TRP A 26 0.21 7.93 -4.54
C TRP A 26 1.70 8.00 -4.21
N THR A 27 2.40 6.88 -4.39
CA THR A 27 3.83 6.85 -4.15
C THR A 27 4.61 7.69 -5.17
N TRP A 28 4.16 7.75 -6.42
CA TRP A 28 4.82 8.52 -7.48
C TRP A 28 4.53 10.02 -7.48
N ASP A 29 3.59 10.49 -6.66
CA ASP A 29 3.40 11.93 -6.40
C ASP A 29 4.44 12.49 -5.40
N LYS A 30 5.19 11.61 -4.76
CA LYS A 30 6.20 11.98 -3.77
C LYS A 30 7.61 11.98 -4.39
N THR A 31 8.46 12.87 -3.90
CA THR A 31 9.88 12.86 -4.27
C THR A 31 10.59 11.66 -3.65
N ASP A 32 11.80 11.33 -4.12
CA ASP A 32 12.60 10.25 -3.54
C ASP A 32 12.97 10.54 -2.09
N GLU A 33 13.21 11.82 -1.74
CA GLU A 33 13.49 12.26 -0.37
C GLU A 33 12.27 12.18 0.54
N GLU A 34 11.06 12.44 0.02
CA GLU A 34 9.81 12.27 0.77
C GLU A 34 9.51 10.79 1.06
N LEU A 35 9.80 9.88 0.11
CA LEU A 35 9.69 8.45 0.34
C LEU A 35 10.73 7.96 1.36
N ASP A 36 11.98 8.43 1.27
CA ASP A 36 13.04 8.14 2.24
C ASP A 36 12.64 8.63 3.65
N ALA A 37 12.01 9.79 3.74
CA ALA A 37 11.49 10.29 5.02
C ALA A 37 10.45 9.35 5.64
N VAL A 38 9.54 8.77 4.84
CA VAL A 38 8.57 7.79 5.33
C VAL A 38 9.26 6.54 5.86
N PHE A 39 10.24 5.98 5.15
CA PHE A 39 11.02 4.82 5.63
C PHE A 39 11.80 5.15 6.90
N THR A 40 12.45 6.31 6.92
CA THR A 40 13.24 6.79 8.05
C THR A 40 12.38 6.94 9.32
N VAL A 41 11.21 7.56 9.22
CA VAL A 41 10.29 7.73 10.35
C VAL A 41 9.70 6.38 10.78
N ALA A 42 9.33 5.52 9.83
CA ALA A 42 8.83 4.18 10.15
C ALA A 42 9.85 3.35 10.96
N ASP A 43 11.12 3.38 10.55
CA ASP A 43 12.20 2.68 11.27
C ASP A 43 12.51 3.34 12.63
N ALA A 44 12.43 4.66 12.74
CA ALA A 44 12.60 5.35 14.01
C ALA A 44 11.50 4.98 15.02
N LEU A 45 10.23 4.95 14.57
CA LEU A 45 9.11 4.53 15.42
C LEU A 45 9.23 3.05 15.84
N ARG A 46 9.74 2.17 14.95
CA ARG A 46 10.02 0.77 15.31
C ARG A 46 11.12 0.67 16.37
N ASP A 47 12.24 1.38 16.18
CA ASP A 47 13.35 1.40 17.13
C ASP A 47 12.89 1.89 18.53
N LEU A 48 12.08 2.95 18.56
CA LEU A 48 11.49 3.44 19.81
C LEU A 48 10.65 2.34 20.51
N ARG A 49 9.79 1.65 19.76
CA ARG A 49 8.96 0.55 20.30
C ARG A 49 9.79 -0.62 20.80
N GLU A 50 10.80 -1.04 20.05
CA GLU A 50 11.71 -2.13 20.43
C GLU A 50 12.46 -1.80 21.74
N ARG A 51 12.79 -0.52 21.96
CA ARG A 51 13.40 -0.01 23.19
C ARG A 51 12.41 0.37 24.29
N ASN A 52 11.13 0.02 24.13
CA ASN A 52 10.05 0.34 25.08
C ASN A 52 9.88 1.86 25.32
N LYS A 53 10.17 2.69 24.31
CA LYS A 53 9.94 4.14 24.36
C LYS A 53 8.56 4.47 23.80
N SER A 54 7.93 5.52 24.32
CA SER A 54 6.68 6.03 23.79
C SER A 54 6.89 6.64 22.41
N THR A 55 5.95 6.36 21.49
CA THR A 55 5.89 6.95 20.15
C THR A 55 4.79 8.01 20.03
N ARG A 56 4.12 8.32 21.14
CA ARG A 56 2.98 9.24 21.18
C ARG A 56 3.43 10.69 20.98
N ILE A 57 2.96 11.30 19.89
CA ILE A 57 3.13 12.72 19.58
C ILE A 57 1.86 13.52 19.84
N PHE A 58 0.73 12.82 20.00
CA PHE A 58 -0.57 13.38 20.36
C PHE A 58 -0.94 12.94 21.80
N ASP A 59 -1.44 13.86 22.59
CA ASP A 59 -2.02 13.54 23.91
C ASP A 59 -3.48 13.10 23.77
N SER A 60 -4.15 13.56 22.70
CA SER A 60 -5.53 13.22 22.33
C SER A 60 -5.73 13.47 20.83
N GLY A 61 -6.86 13.09 20.31
CA GLY A 61 -7.26 13.31 18.92
C GLY A 61 -7.85 12.06 18.30
N LEU A 62 -8.33 12.20 17.06
CA LEU A 62 -9.09 11.18 16.39
C LEU A 62 -8.59 10.95 14.96
N GLY A 63 -8.30 9.69 14.64
CA GLY A 63 -8.18 9.22 13.28
C GLY A 63 -9.51 8.62 12.82
N ILE A 64 -9.94 8.95 11.60
CA ILE A 64 -11.14 8.38 10.99
C ILE A 64 -10.75 7.43 9.88
N SER A 65 -11.31 6.22 9.89
CA SER A 65 -11.16 5.28 8.79
C SER A 65 -12.46 5.11 8.02
N ILE A 66 -12.36 5.11 6.69
CA ILE A 66 -13.48 4.85 5.77
C ILE A 66 -13.07 3.69 4.88
N PHE A 67 -13.81 2.57 4.98
CA PHE A 67 -13.56 1.38 4.19
C PHE A 67 -14.79 1.07 3.35
N ARG A 68 -14.69 1.36 2.05
CA ARG A 68 -15.73 1.06 1.06
C ARG A 68 -15.59 -0.35 0.51
N ASP A 69 -14.47 -1.02 0.80
CA ASP A 69 -14.27 -2.45 0.58
C ASP A 69 -13.71 -3.15 1.82
N ASN A 70 -13.88 -4.46 1.89
CA ASN A 70 -13.49 -5.27 3.04
C ASN A 70 -11.98 -5.35 3.22
N SER A 71 -11.51 -5.16 4.44
CA SER A 71 -10.11 -5.38 4.80
C SER A 71 -9.95 -5.62 6.30
N THR A 72 -9.30 -6.71 6.67
CA THR A 72 -8.94 -6.98 8.06
C THR A 72 -7.63 -6.26 8.40
N ARG A 73 -6.55 -6.57 7.68
CA ARG A 73 -5.22 -6.10 8.03
C ARG A 73 -5.07 -4.58 7.93
N THR A 74 -5.61 -3.95 6.89
CA THR A 74 -5.47 -2.50 6.73
C THR A 74 -6.26 -1.75 7.81
N ARG A 75 -7.44 -2.22 8.21
CA ARG A 75 -8.20 -1.66 9.34
C ARG A 75 -7.36 -1.68 10.63
N PHE A 76 -6.83 -2.84 11.00
CA PHE A 76 -6.00 -2.97 12.20
C PHE A 76 -4.67 -2.22 12.09
N SER A 77 -4.08 -2.15 10.89
CA SER A 77 -2.84 -1.39 10.68
C SER A 77 -3.04 0.12 10.86
N PHE A 78 -4.15 0.68 10.34
CA PHE A 78 -4.48 2.08 10.54
C PHE A 78 -4.80 2.37 12.01
N ALA A 79 -5.61 1.54 12.66
CA ALA A 79 -5.92 1.68 14.07
C ALA A 79 -4.65 1.59 14.94
N SER A 80 -3.75 0.64 14.64
CA SER A 80 -2.47 0.53 15.32
C SER A 80 -1.58 1.75 15.11
N ALA A 81 -1.51 2.27 13.89
CA ALA A 81 -0.72 3.45 13.55
C ALA A 81 -1.21 4.70 14.32
N CYS A 82 -2.51 4.95 14.33
CA CYS A 82 -3.11 6.04 15.11
C CYS A 82 -2.81 5.89 16.60
N ASN A 83 -3.01 4.69 17.16
CA ASN A 83 -2.75 4.43 18.57
C ASN A 83 -1.27 4.58 18.93
N LEU A 84 -0.34 4.14 18.06
CA LEU A 84 1.10 4.37 18.25
C LEU A 84 1.43 5.85 18.43
N LEU A 85 0.75 6.71 17.67
CA LEU A 85 0.97 8.17 17.71
C LEU A 85 0.15 8.89 18.77
N GLY A 86 -0.81 8.23 19.41
CA GLY A 86 -1.63 8.80 20.49
C GLY A 86 -3.05 9.19 20.09
N LEU A 87 -3.45 8.92 18.85
CA LEU A 87 -4.82 9.12 18.36
C LEU A 87 -5.70 7.92 18.70
N GLU A 88 -6.97 8.18 18.98
CA GLU A 88 -8.02 7.16 18.94
C GLU A 88 -8.52 6.96 17.50
N VAL A 89 -9.28 5.89 17.25
CA VAL A 89 -9.81 5.60 15.90
C VAL A 89 -11.31 5.40 15.95
N GLN A 90 -12.00 6.08 15.03
CA GLN A 90 -13.39 5.83 14.72
C GLN A 90 -13.50 5.34 13.27
N ASP A 91 -14.07 4.15 13.09
CA ASP A 91 -14.37 3.62 11.76
C ASP A 91 -15.74 4.11 11.30
N LEU A 92 -15.82 4.76 10.14
CA LEU A 92 -17.04 5.22 9.53
C LEU A 92 -17.62 4.11 8.64
N ASP A 93 -18.67 3.48 9.14
CA ASP A 93 -19.48 2.53 8.37
C ASP A 93 -20.58 3.31 7.62
N GLU A 94 -20.44 3.45 6.31
CA GLU A 94 -21.41 4.16 5.47
C GLU A 94 -22.83 3.63 5.61
N LYS A 95 -23.00 2.31 5.83
CA LYS A 95 -24.30 1.68 6.01
C LYS A 95 -25.00 2.04 7.32
N LYS A 96 -24.22 2.49 8.32
CA LYS A 96 -24.69 2.91 9.64
C LYS A 96 -24.65 4.42 9.86
N SER A 97 -24.29 5.18 8.82
CA SER A 97 -24.18 6.63 8.84
C SER A 97 -25.32 7.29 8.07
N GLN A 98 -25.42 8.61 8.12
CA GLN A 98 -26.41 9.39 7.36
C GLN A 98 -26.15 9.32 5.84
N ILE A 99 -25.00 8.85 5.39
CA ILE A 99 -24.69 8.57 3.98
C ILE A 99 -25.75 7.62 3.39
N ALA A 100 -26.17 6.61 4.15
CA ALA A 100 -27.26 5.71 3.76
C ALA A 100 -28.61 6.42 3.54
N HIS A 101 -28.77 7.63 4.05
CA HIS A 101 -29.98 8.47 3.94
C HIS A 101 -29.78 9.70 3.03
N GLY A 102 -28.71 9.74 2.24
CA GLY A 102 -28.48 10.77 1.23
C GLY A 102 -27.55 11.93 1.65
N GLU A 103 -26.82 11.78 2.77
CA GLU A 103 -25.76 12.73 3.11
C GLU A 103 -24.68 12.72 2.00
N THR A 104 -24.31 13.92 1.53
CA THR A 104 -23.33 14.05 0.46
C THR A 104 -21.91 13.86 0.98
N VAL A 105 -20.97 13.50 0.08
CA VAL A 105 -19.53 13.40 0.42
C VAL A 105 -19.02 14.71 1.05
N ARG A 106 -19.45 15.87 0.55
CA ARG A 106 -19.08 17.20 1.08
C ARG A 106 -19.58 17.41 2.50
N GLU A 107 -20.81 17.01 2.80
CA GLU A 107 -21.38 17.09 4.15
C GLU A 107 -20.64 16.17 5.09
N THR A 108 -20.50 14.90 4.72
CA THR A 108 -19.75 13.90 5.54
C THR A 108 -18.35 14.39 5.83
N ALA A 109 -17.61 14.85 4.80
CA ALA A 109 -16.23 15.32 4.95
C ALA A 109 -16.13 16.44 5.99
N ASN A 110 -17.01 17.45 5.95
CA ASN A 110 -17.02 18.52 6.94
C ASN A 110 -17.45 18.04 8.33
N MET A 111 -18.52 17.23 8.41
CA MET A 111 -19.06 16.79 9.69
C MET A 111 -18.09 15.91 10.49
N VAL A 112 -17.33 15.03 9.82
CA VAL A 112 -16.32 14.21 10.51
C VAL A 112 -15.02 14.98 10.77
N SER A 113 -14.68 15.93 9.94
CA SER A 113 -13.40 16.65 10.01
C SER A 113 -13.32 17.68 11.14
N PHE A 114 -14.45 18.10 11.72
CA PHE A 114 -14.43 18.88 12.98
C PHE A 114 -13.69 18.14 14.10
N MET A 115 -13.74 16.79 14.10
CA MET A 115 -13.30 15.94 15.18
C MET A 115 -12.03 15.18 14.85
N ALA A 116 -11.55 15.22 13.59
CA ALA A 116 -10.47 14.39 13.10
C ALA A 116 -9.18 15.16 12.89
N ASP A 117 -8.05 14.47 13.11
CA ASP A 117 -6.70 14.91 12.79
C ASP A 117 -6.19 14.26 11.50
N VAL A 118 -6.67 13.06 11.19
CA VAL A 118 -6.29 12.30 10.00
C VAL A 118 -7.45 11.44 9.51
N SER A 119 -7.53 11.30 8.18
CA SER A 119 -8.46 10.40 7.50
C SER A 119 -7.71 9.31 6.76
N GLY A 120 -8.05 8.05 7.03
CA GLY A 120 -7.57 6.90 6.28
C GLY A 120 -8.71 6.37 5.41
N ILE A 121 -8.57 6.43 4.07
CA ILE A 121 -9.65 6.03 3.16
C ILE A 121 -9.18 4.85 2.28
N ARG A 122 -9.99 3.80 2.21
CA ARG A 122 -9.87 2.70 1.26
C ARG A 122 -11.10 2.64 0.36
N ASP A 123 -10.87 2.77 -0.95
CA ASP A 123 -11.87 2.57 -1.99
C ASP A 123 -11.18 2.03 -3.26
N ASP A 124 -11.16 0.72 -3.44
CA ASP A 124 -10.41 0.03 -4.49
C ASP A 124 -11.28 -0.85 -5.40
N MET A 125 -12.62 -0.77 -5.26
CA MET A 125 -13.54 -1.64 -5.97
C MET A 125 -13.72 -1.29 -7.45
N PHE A 126 -13.73 0.00 -7.80
CA PHE A 126 -14.11 0.47 -9.12
C PHE A 126 -13.08 1.42 -9.69
N ILE A 127 -12.52 1.05 -10.86
CA ILE A 127 -11.57 1.87 -11.62
C ILE A 127 -12.23 3.22 -11.98
N GLY A 128 -11.49 4.31 -11.71
CA GLY A 128 -11.92 5.70 -11.94
C GLY A 128 -12.72 6.32 -10.82
N GLU A 129 -13.12 5.56 -9.79
CA GLU A 129 -14.00 6.06 -8.73
C GLU A 129 -13.31 6.17 -7.36
N GLY A 130 -12.42 5.25 -7.01
CA GLY A 130 -11.83 5.23 -5.67
C GLY A 130 -10.95 6.44 -5.37
N HIS A 131 -10.00 6.74 -6.22
CA HIS A 131 -9.16 7.93 -6.09
C HIS A 131 -10.00 9.22 -6.17
N LYS A 132 -10.96 9.28 -7.08
CA LYS A 132 -11.88 10.41 -7.22
C LYS A 132 -12.70 10.65 -5.94
N TYR A 133 -13.17 9.58 -5.28
CA TYR A 133 -13.83 9.72 -3.97
C TYR A 133 -12.91 10.35 -2.94
N GLN A 134 -11.66 9.87 -2.84
CA GLN A 134 -10.67 10.42 -1.92
C GLN A 134 -10.40 11.90 -2.19
N GLN A 135 -10.25 12.29 -3.47
CA GLN A 135 -10.06 13.69 -3.86
C GLN A 135 -11.28 14.55 -3.48
N THR A 136 -12.49 14.08 -3.83
CA THR A 136 -13.73 14.82 -3.53
C THR A 136 -13.89 15.05 -2.02
N PHE A 137 -13.56 14.04 -1.20
CA PHE A 137 -13.59 14.15 0.25
C PHE A 137 -12.58 15.20 0.76
N MET A 138 -11.33 15.13 0.31
CA MET A 138 -10.28 16.04 0.78
C MET A 138 -10.40 17.46 0.23
N ASP A 139 -10.96 17.65 -0.97
CA ASP A 139 -11.27 18.96 -1.50
C ASP A 139 -12.34 19.67 -0.64
N ALA A 140 -13.35 18.91 -0.21
CA ALA A 140 -14.37 19.43 0.72
C ALA A 140 -13.78 19.78 2.10
N VAL A 141 -12.82 18.99 2.61
CA VAL A 141 -12.08 19.30 3.84
C VAL A 141 -11.27 20.60 3.70
N LYS A 142 -10.55 20.75 2.59
CA LYS A 142 -9.74 21.97 2.30
C LYS A 142 -10.61 23.21 2.17
N GLU A 143 -11.72 23.09 1.46
CA GLU A 143 -12.71 24.19 1.32
C GLU A 143 -13.26 24.57 2.70
N GLY A 144 -13.72 23.61 3.51
CA GLY A 144 -14.22 23.84 4.85
C GLY A 144 -13.21 24.52 5.79
N TYR A 145 -11.93 24.16 5.66
CA TYR A 145 -10.86 24.82 6.42
C TYR A 145 -10.61 26.26 5.94
N GLN A 146 -10.59 26.50 4.62
CA GLN A 146 -10.38 27.81 4.02
C GLN A 146 -11.54 28.77 4.34
N ASP A 147 -12.76 28.27 4.40
CA ASP A 147 -13.97 29.01 4.74
C ASP A 147 -14.10 29.28 6.26
N GLY A 148 -13.19 28.74 7.06
CA GLY A 148 -13.21 28.89 8.52
C GLY A 148 -14.28 28.05 9.21
N ILE A 149 -14.81 27.03 8.53
CA ILE A 149 -15.73 26.04 9.10
C ILE A 149 -14.96 25.06 10.01
N LEU A 150 -13.78 24.65 9.58
CA LEU A 150 -12.89 23.73 10.32
C LEU A 150 -11.77 24.53 10.99
N GLU A 151 -11.53 24.25 12.26
CA GLU A 151 -10.41 24.82 13.04
C GLU A 151 -9.07 24.13 12.73
N GLN A 152 -9.11 22.84 12.39
CA GLN A 152 -7.96 22.03 11.94
C GLN A 152 -8.18 21.52 10.53
N GLN A 153 -7.08 21.19 9.86
CA GLN A 153 -7.08 20.52 8.57
C GLN A 153 -6.58 19.08 8.74
N PRO A 154 -7.47 18.08 8.79
CA PRO A 154 -7.06 16.68 8.68
C PRO A 154 -6.34 16.42 7.36
N THR A 155 -5.45 15.43 7.36
CA THR A 155 -4.76 14.98 6.14
C THR A 155 -5.20 13.56 5.79
N LEU A 156 -5.06 13.19 4.52
CA LEU A 156 -5.38 11.87 4.02
C LEU A 156 -4.15 10.95 4.05
N VAL A 157 -4.39 9.71 4.50
CA VAL A 157 -3.57 8.56 4.12
C VAL A 157 -4.42 7.67 3.21
N ASN A 158 -3.99 7.52 1.95
CA ASN A 158 -4.60 6.56 1.03
C ASN A 158 -4.29 5.14 1.51
N LEU A 159 -5.27 4.48 2.11
CA LEU A 159 -5.13 3.10 2.60
C LEU A 159 -5.14 2.05 1.49
N GLN A 160 -5.80 2.35 0.40
CA GLN A 160 -5.80 1.71 -0.92
C GLN A 160 -6.86 2.40 -1.79
N CYS A 161 -6.53 2.76 -3.02
CA CYS A 161 -7.52 3.16 -4.02
C CYS A 161 -7.45 2.23 -5.24
N ASP A 162 -8.21 2.54 -6.26
CA ASP A 162 -8.23 1.81 -7.54
C ASP A 162 -6.91 1.89 -8.30
N VAL A 163 -6.11 2.94 -8.06
CA VAL A 163 -4.85 3.23 -8.79
C VAL A 163 -3.63 2.72 -8.05
N ASP A 164 -3.47 3.03 -6.76
CA ASP A 164 -2.30 2.69 -5.95
C ASP A 164 -2.69 2.13 -4.57
N HIS A 165 -1.79 1.33 -4.01
CA HIS A 165 -1.86 0.87 -2.62
C HIS A 165 -0.60 1.29 -1.86
N PRO A 166 -0.39 2.61 -1.61
CA PRO A 166 0.87 3.14 -1.11
C PRO A 166 1.28 2.54 0.23
N THR A 167 0.32 2.31 1.15
CA THR A 167 0.61 1.72 2.46
C THR A 167 1.12 0.29 2.39
N GLN A 168 0.71 -0.49 1.36
CA GLN A 168 1.23 -1.83 1.11
C GLN A 168 2.59 -1.77 0.43
N CYS A 169 2.69 -1.07 -0.70
CA CYS A 169 3.91 -1.04 -1.51
C CYS A 169 5.10 -0.43 -0.77
N MET A 170 4.86 0.59 0.06
CA MET A 170 5.89 1.16 0.93
C MET A 170 6.31 0.19 2.05
N ALA A 171 5.36 -0.59 2.60
CA ALA A 171 5.69 -1.63 3.58
C ALA A 171 6.50 -2.77 2.95
N ASP A 172 6.16 -3.18 1.74
CA ASP A 172 6.89 -4.18 0.96
C ASP A 172 8.31 -3.68 0.66
N MET A 173 8.44 -2.42 0.26
CA MET A 173 9.73 -1.79 -0.05
C MET A 173 10.61 -1.66 1.20
N LEU A 174 10.06 -1.27 2.35
CA LEU A 174 10.82 -1.22 3.60
C LEU A 174 11.29 -2.61 4.04
N HIS A 175 10.46 -3.63 3.84
CA HIS A 175 10.88 -5.02 4.07
C HIS A 175 12.04 -5.42 3.14
N ILE A 176 11.97 -5.11 1.85
CA ILE A 176 13.04 -5.36 0.88
C ILE A 176 14.34 -4.66 1.31
N ILE A 177 14.25 -3.38 1.70
CA ILE A 177 15.41 -2.61 2.20
C ILE A 177 16.08 -3.34 3.38
N HIS A 178 15.29 -3.85 4.32
CA HIS A 178 15.80 -4.60 5.47
C HIS A 178 16.40 -5.96 5.07
N GLU A 179 15.77 -6.72 4.18
CA GLU A 179 16.25 -8.05 3.76
C GLU A 179 17.55 -7.96 2.94
N PHE A 180 17.73 -6.89 2.15
CA PHE A 180 18.95 -6.68 1.37
C PHE A 180 19.99 -5.78 2.08
N GLY A 181 19.70 -5.30 3.29
CA GLY A 181 20.66 -4.59 4.13
C GLY A 181 20.90 -3.13 3.77
N GLY A 182 20.01 -2.49 3.02
CA GLY A 182 20.07 -1.07 2.68
C GLY A 182 19.61 -0.77 1.25
N VAL A 183 19.21 0.48 1.01
CA VAL A 183 18.76 0.95 -0.31
C VAL A 183 19.86 0.83 -1.37
N GLU A 184 21.12 1.07 -0.97
CA GLU A 184 22.30 1.01 -1.84
C GLU A 184 22.54 -0.40 -2.45
N ASN A 185 21.97 -1.44 -1.84
CA ASN A 185 22.11 -2.82 -2.31
C ASN A 185 21.01 -3.25 -3.29
N LEU A 186 20.07 -2.36 -3.63
CA LEU A 186 18.91 -2.69 -4.45
C LEU A 186 19.15 -2.50 -5.95
N LYS A 187 20.11 -1.67 -6.32
CA LYS A 187 20.42 -1.39 -7.73
C LYS A 187 20.74 -2.68 -8.50
N GLY A 188 20.04 -2.89 -9.61
CA GLY A 188 20.19 -4.08 -10.45
C GLY A 188 19.58 -5.36 -9.86
N LYS A 189 18.84 -5.28 -8.75
CA LYS A 189 18.05 -6.41 -8.27
C LYS A 189 16.85 -6.62 -9.18
N LYS A 190 16.63 -7.85 -9.62
CA LYS A 190 15.49 -8.19 -10.48
C LYS A 190 14.25 -8.50 -9.63
N VAL A 191 13.16 -7.79 -9.93
CA VAL A 191 11.84 -7.98 -9.35
C VAL A 191 10.89 -8.53 -10.40
N ALA A 192 10.33 -9.71 -10.16
CA ALA A 192 9.28 -10.29 -10.98
C ALA A 192 7.92 -10.02 -10.35
N MET A 193 7.21 -8.98 -10.81
CA MET A 193 5.80 -8.76 -10.52
C MET A 193 4.98 -9.55 -11.52
N THR A 194 4.37 -10.65 -11.10
CA THR A 194 3.65 -11.53 -12.02
C THR A 194 2.18 -11.68 -11.67
N TRP A 195 1.33 -11.77 -12.69
CA TRP A 195 0.01 -12.32 -12.48
C TRP A 195 0.14 -13.76 -11.95
N ALA A 196 -0.83 -14.19 -11.17
CA ALA A 196 -0.96 -15.56 -10.72
C ALA A 196 -2.44 -15.95 -10.67
N TYR A 197 -2.72 -17.23 -10.91
CA TYR A 197 -4.07 -17.77 -10.96
C TYR A 197 -4.81 -17.61 -9.64
N SER A 198 -6.07 -17.25 -9.73
CA SER A 198 -7.00 -17.19 -8.60
C SER A 198 -8.37 -17.74 -9.00
N PRO A 199 -9.02 -18.51 -8.12
CA PRO A 199 -10.41 -18.93 -8.35
C PRO A 199 -11.42 -17.81 -8.14
N SER A 200 -10.98 -16.60 -7.79
CA SER A 200 -11.82 -15.41 -7.68
C SER A 200 -11.54 -14.42 -8.81
N TYR A 201 -12.56 -13.64 -9.16
CA TYR A 201 -12.44 -12.55 -10.13
C TYR A 201 -12.38 -11.19 -9.42
N GLY A 202 -12.03 -10.14 -10.16
CA GLY A 202 -12.18 -8.76 -9.70
C GLY A 202 -11.21 -8.34 -8.61
N LYS A 203 -10.07 -9.03 -8.44
CA LYS A 203 -9.02 -8.55 -7.53
C LYS A 203 -8.43 -7.23 -8.02
N PRO A 204 -8.13 -6.26 -7.10
CA PRO A 204 -7.71 -4.91 -7.48
C PRO A 204 -6.38 -4.86 -8.24
N LEU A 205 -6.27 -3.90 -9.15
CA LEU A 205 -5.06 -3.56 -9.91
C LEU A 205 -4.02 -2.77 -9.09
N SER A 206 -4.45 -2.12 -8.02
CA SER A 206 -3.62 -1.17 -7.26
C SER A 206 -2.36 -1.78 -6.64
N VAL A 207 -2.33 -3.10 -6.40
CA VAL A 207 -1.11 -3.75 -5.88
C VAL A 207 -0.05 -3.91 -6.97
N PRO A 208 -0.28 -4.58 -8.12
CA PRO A 208 0.73 -4.64 -9.17
C PRO A 208 1.13 -3.25 -9.66
N GLN A 209 0.20 -2.31 -9.77
CA GLN A 209 0.46 -0.93 -10.17
C GLN A 209 1.36 -0.21 -9.18
N GLY A 210 1.09 -0.31 -7.87
CA GLY A 210 1.93 0.27 -6.85
C GLY A 210 3.32 -0.35 -6.80
N VAL A 211 3.44 -1.67 -7.00
CA VAL A 211 4.74 -2.37 -7.06
C VAL A 211 5.60 -1.85 -8.20
N ILE A 212 5.08 -1.83 -9.44
CA ILE A 212 5.85 -1.36 -10.60
C ILE A 212 6.14 0.14 -10.52
N GLY A 213 5.20 0.96 -10.03
CA GLY A 213 5.37 2.40 -9.86
C GLY A 213 6.40 2.77 -8.81
N LEU A 214 6.51 2.00 -7.73
CA LEU A 214 7.44 2.29 -6.63
C LEU A 214 8.82 1.64 -6.83
N MET A 215 8.88 0.33 -7.12
CA MET A 215 10.15 -0.39 -7.11
C MET A 215 11.09 0.04 -8.24
N THR A 216 10.57 0.52 -9.36
CA THR A 216 11.37 1.12 -10.45
C THR A 216 12.13 2.40 -10.03
N ARG A 217 11.80 3.02 -8.89
CA ARG A 217 12.50 4.23 -8.39
C ARG A 217 13.84 3.94 -7.72
N PHE A 218 14.15 2.68 -7.43
CA PHE A 218 15.34 2.27 -6.65
C PHE A 218 16.44 1.64 -7.49
N GLY A 219 16.44 1.88 -8.82
CA GLY A 219 17.42 1.30 -9.73
C GLY A 219 17.28 -0.21 -9.90
N MET A 220 16.12 -0.78 -9.55
CA MET A 220 15.82 -2.20 -9.70
C MET A 220 15.38 -2.52 -11.14
N ASP A 221 15.57 -3.76 -11.56
CA ASP A 221 15.09 -4.29 -12.83
C ASP A 221 13.72 -4.95 -12.62
N VAL A 222 12.66 -4.24 -12.94
CA VAL A 222 11.28 -4.68 -12.69
C VAL A 222 10.69 -5.29 -13.95
N VAL A 223 10.23 -6.54 -13.86
CA VAL A 223 9.53 -7.25 -14.92
C VAL A 223 8.06 -7.41 -14.51
N LEU A 224 7.16 -6.87 -15.32
CA LEU A 224 5.72 -7.13 -15.22
C LEU A 224 5.36 -8.29 -16.13
N ALA A 225 4.88 -9.40 -15.57
CA ALA A 225 4.48 -10.56 -16.34
C ALA A 225 3.01 -10.91 -16.11
N HIS A 226 2.28 -11.12 -17.18
CA HIS A 226 0.88 -11.53 -17.12
C HIS A 226 0.47 -12.26 -18.42
N PRO A 227 -0.57 -13.10 -18.40
CA PRO A 227 -1.15 -13.63 -19.62
C PRO A 227 -1.61 -12.48 -20.54
N GLU A 228 -1.69 -12.75 -21.82
CA GLU A 228 -2.28 -11.80 -22.76
C GLU A 228 -3.71 -11.45 -22.35
N GLY A 229 -4.06 -10.15 -22.37
CA GLY A 229 -5.37 -9.66 -21.95
C GLY A 229 -5.48 -9.29 -20.45
N TYR A 230 -4.39 -9.38 -19.66
CA TYR A 230 -4.36 -8.99 -18.23
C TYR A 230 -3.55 -7.73 -17.97
N GLU A 231 -3.58 -6.79 -18.88
CA GLU A 231 -2.89 -5.51 -18.78
C GLU A 231 -3.36 -4.73 -17.54
N VAL A 232 -2.42 -3.97 -16.95
CA VAL A 232 -2.69 -2.94 -15.95
C VAL A 232 -2.99 -1.59 -16.63
N MET A 233 -3.21 -0.53 -15.87
CA MET A 233 -3.42 0.81 -16.41
C MET A 233 -2.20 1.28 -17.21
N PRO A 234 -2.36 1.69 -18.48
CA PRO A 234 -1.23 2.15 -19.32
C PRO A 234 -0.46 3.32 -18.70
N GLU A 235 -1.15 4.24 -18.03
CA GLU A 235 -0.56 5.41 -17.39
C GLU A 235 0.42 5.02 -16.28
N VAL A 236 0.15 3.94 -15.56
CA VAL A 236 1.04 3.43 -14.50
C VAL A 236 2.27 2.74 -15.10
N GLU A 237 2.12 2.07 -16.25
CA GLU A 237 3.28 1.54 -16.98
C GLU A 237 4.20 2.67 -17.47
N ASP A 238 3.64 3.80 -17.90
CA ASP A 238 4.42 4.98 -18.31
C ASP A 238 5.17 5.59 -17.11
N VAL A 239 4.53 5.65 -15.94
CA VAL A 239 5.18 6.04 -14.68
C VAL A 239 6.34 5.09 -14.36
N ALA A 240 6.12 3.78 -14.44
CA ALA A 240 7.16 2.78 -14.16
C ALA A 240 8.36 2.92 -15.12
N ARG A 241 8.12 3.16 -16.41
CA ARG A 241 9.16 3.39 -17.43
C ARG A 241 9.98 4.63 -17.11
N ALA A 242 9.31 5.76 -16.83
CA ALA A 242 9.96 7.02 -16.51
C ALA A 242 10.79 6.91 -15.21
N ASN A 243 10.29 6.24 -14.20
CA ASN A 243 10.99 6.00 -12.93
C ASN A 243 12.22 5.11 -13.13
N ALA A 244 12.10 4.03 -13.90
CA ALA A 244 13.22 3.14 -14.21
C ALA A 244 14.34 3.88 -14.95
N GLU A 245 14.01 4.68 -15.97
CA GLU A 245 14.98 5.50 -16.70
C GLU A 245 15.71 6.49 -15.77
N LYS A 246 14.96 7.20 -14.92
CA LYS A 246 15.50 8.16 -13.97
C LYS A 246 16.44 7.53 -12.94
N SER A 247 16.08 6.35 -12.42
CA SER A 247 16.84 5.65 -11.37
C SER A 247 18.02 4.82 -11.88
N GLY A 248 18.08 4.58 -13.20
CA GLY A 248 19.07 3.73 -13.84
C GLY A 248 18.81 2.24 -13.65
N GLY A 249 17.56 1.85 -13.41
CA GLY A 249 17.04 0.50 -13.49
C GLY A 249 16.36 0.21 -14.82
N SER A 250 15.50 -0.80 -14.87
CA SER A 250 14.71 -1.13 -16.05
C SER A 250 13.26 -1.48 -15.72
N PHE A 251 12.37 -1.27 -16.69
CA PHE A 251 11.01 -1.79 -16.66
C PHE A 251 10.71 -2.53 -17.97
N THR A 252 10.35 -3.79 -17.86
CA THR A 252 10.04 -4.65 -19.03
C THR A 252 8.74 -5.41 -18.80
N LYS A 253 8.14 -5.88 -19.89
CA LYS A 253 6.93 -6.71 -19.87
C LYS A 253 7.15 -8.02 -20.59
N THR A 254 6.50 -9.08 -20.13
CA THR A 254 6.50 -10.39 -20.81
C THR A 254 5.17 -11.11 -20.57
N ASN A 255 4.81 -12.02 -21.47
CA ASN A 255 3.70 -12.95 -21.29
C ASN A 255 4.18 -14.34 -20.84
N SER A 256 5.35 -14.42 -20.19
CA SER A 256 5.92 -15.65 -19.64
C SER A 256 6.31 -15.46 -18.18
N MET A 257 5.66 -16.20 -17.29
CA MET A 257 6.01 -16.22 -15.87
C MET A 257 7.43 -16.78 -15.67
N GLU A 258 7.82 -17.80 -16.43
CA GLU A 258 9.16 -18.40 -16.39
C GLU A 258 10.25 -17.36 -16.74
N GLU A 259 10.04 -16.57 -17.79
CA GLU A 259 10.98 -15.52 -18.19
C GLU A 259 11.13 -14.45 -17.09
N ALA A 260 10.02 -14.08 -16.45
CA ALA A 260 10.06 -13.12 -15.33
C ALA A 260 10.80 -13.71 -14.12
N PHE A 261 10.55 -14.96 -13.76
CA PHE A 261 11.17 -15.64 -12.61
C PHE A 261 12.65 -15.93 -12.80
N ARG A 262 13.11 -16.15 -14.05
CA ARG A 262 14.51 -16.50 -14.34
C ARG A 262 15.47 -15.46 -13.76
N ASP A 263 16.36 -15.91 -12.88
CA ASP A 263 17.37 -15.13 -12.16
C ASP A 263 16.78 -13.94 -11.34
N ALA A 264 15.48 -13.96 -11.00
CA ALA A 264 14.88 -12.95 -10.15
C ALA A 264 15.45 -13.02 -8.72
N ASP A 265 15.74 -11.85 -8.13
CA ASP A 265 16.09 -11.70 -6.71
C ASP A 265 14.84 -11.63 -5.83
N ILE A 266 13.72 -11.17 -6.39
CA ILE A 266 12.43 -11.00 -5.71
C ILE A 266 11.32 -11.45 -6.66
N VAL A 267 10.33 -12.18 -6.12
CA VAL A 267 9.12 -12.58 -6.83
C VAL A 267 7.87 -12.13 -6.07
N TYR A 268 6.91 -11.59 -6.82
CA TYR A 268 5.64 -11.10 -6.30
C TYR A 268 4.49 -11.65 -7.16
N PRO A 269 4.13 -12.93 -7.03
CA PRO A 269 3.01 -13.52 -7.76
C PRO A 269 1.69 -13.10 -7.11
N LYS A 270 0.80 -12.48 -7.88
CA LYS A 270 -0.46 -11.91 -7.38
C LYS A 270 -1.50 -11.86 -8.48
N SER A 271 -2.71 -12.33 -8.19
CA SER A 271 -3.83 -12.19 -9.11
C SER A 271 -4.37 -10.76 -9.15
N TRP A 272 -4.78 -10.32 -10.33
CA TRP A 272 -5.57 -9.12 -10.55
C TRP A 272 -6.51 -9.29 -11.74
N ALA A 273 -7.59 -8.50 -11.80
CA ALA A 273 -8.46 -8.47 -12.94
C ALA A 273 -7.87 -7.60 -14.07
N PRO A 274 -8.13 -7.93 -15.36
CA PRO A 274 -7.73 -7.09 -16.48
C PRO A 274 -8.26 -5.65 -16.36
N PHE A 275 -7.46 -4.66 -16.71
CA PHE A 275 -7.87 -3.25 -16.65
C PHE A 275 -9.15 -2.99 -17.46
N ALA A 276 -9.23 -3.47 -18.70
CA ALA A 276 -10.42 -3.31 -19.53
C ALA A 276 -11.69 -3.94 -18.92
N ALA A 277 -11.54 -5.08 -18.24
CA ALA A 277 -12.65 -5.71 -17.54
C ALA A 277 -13.10 -4.91 -16.30
N MET A 278 -12.16 -4.27 -15.62
CA MET A 278 -12.49 -3.39 -14.49
C MET A 278 -13.17 -2.09 -14.94
N GLU A 279 -12.81 -1.54 -16.10
CA GLU A 279 -13.55 -0.43 -16.72
C GLU A 279 -14.99 -0.83 -17.10
N GLU A 280 -15.16 -2.02 -17.68
CA GLU A 280 -16.49 -2.57 -18.01
C GLU A 280 -17.31 -2.75 -16.73
N ARG A 281 -16.72 -3.32 -15.67
CA ARG A 281 -17.37 -3.50 -14.37
C ARG A 281 -17.88 -2.16 -13.78
N THR A 282 -17.07 -1.12 -13.84
CA THR A 282 -17.45 0.22 -13.38
C THR A 282 -18.65 0.76 -14.14
N LYS A 283 -18.68 0.60 -15.48
CA LYS A 283 -19.79 1.04 -16.34
C LYS A 283 -21.08 0.27 -16.04
N LEU A 284 -21.00 -1.06 -15.91
CA LEU A 284 -22.13 -1.92 -15.59
C LEU A 284 -22.72 -1.60 -14.22
N TYR A 285 -21.84 -1.39 -13.24
CA TYR A 285 -22.28 -1.01 -11.88
C TYR A 285 -22.96 0.36 -11.86
N ALA A 286 -22.40 1.36 -12.55
CA ALA A 286 -23.00 2.70 -12.65
C ALA A 286 -24.36 2.67 -13.37
N ALA A 287 -24.58 1.74 -14.31
CA ALA A 287 -25.84 1.53 -14.98
C ALA A 287 -26.86 0.71 -14.17
N GLY A 288 -26.44 0.11 -13.03
CA GLY A 288 -27.26 -0.80 -12.25
C GLY A 288 -27.56 -2.12 -12.95
N ASP A 289 -26.74 -2.51 -13.95
CA ASP A 289 -26.91 -3.71 -14.78
C ASP A 289 -26.37 -4.95 -14.05
N LYS A 290 -27.21 -5.58 -13.24
CA LYS A 290 -26.85 -6.77 -12.48
C LYS A 290 -26.56 -7.98 -13.39
N ASP A 291 -27.37 -8.17 -14.42
CA ASP A 291 -27.20 -9.31 -15.34
C ASP A 291 -25.87 -9.18 -16.11
N GLY A 292 -25.49 -7.96 -16.50
CA GLY A 292 -24.21 -7.66 -17.10
C GLY A 292 -23.03 -7.91 -16.14
N ILE A 293 -23.16 -7.56 -14.85
CA ILE A 293 -22.15 -7.84 -13.83
C ILE A 293 -21.97 -9.35 -13.65
N ASP A 294 -23.07 -10.11 -13.54
CA ASP A 294 -23.02 -11.56 -13.38
C ASP A 294 -22.40 -12.24 -14.64
N ALA A 295 -22.72 -11.75 -15.83
CA ALA A 295 -22.13 -12.24 -17.09
C ALA A 295 -20.62 -11.93 -17.17
N LEU A 296 -20.20 -10.74 -16.74
CA LEU A 296 -18.80 -10.37 -16.65
C LEU A 296 -18.03 -11.27 -15.69
N GLU A 297 -18.60 -11.54 -14.51
CA GLU A 297 -18.01 -12.45 -13.53
C GLU A 297 -17.77 -13.84 -14.11
N GLN A 298 -18.79 -14.42 -14.74
CA GLN A 298 -18.70 -15.76 -15.37
C GLN A 298 -17.60 -15.77 -16.46
N ARG A 299 -17.53 -14.74 -17.27
CA ARG A 299 -16.50 -14.63 -18.32
C ARG A 299 -15.10 -14.54 -17.73
N LEU A 300 -14.89 -13.73 -16.68
CA LEU A 300 -13.58 -13.57 -16.06
C LEU A 300 -13.13 -14.82 -15.30
N LEU A 301 -14.05 -15.52 -14.64
CA LEU A 301 -13.74 -16.82 -14.02
C LEU A 301 -13.32 -17.85 -15.06
N ALA A 302 -14.02 -17.91 -16.20
CA ALA A 302 -13.65 -18.80 -17.30
C ALA A 302 -12.28 -18.43 -17.91
N GLN A 303 -12.01 -17.14 -18.10
CA GLN A 303 -10.72 -16.65 -18.59
C GLN A 303 -9.59 -16.98 -17.60
N ASN A 304 -9.77 -16.78 -16.30
CA ASN A 304 -8.78 -17.16 -15.28
C ASN A 304 -8.47 -18.65 -15.34
N ALA A 305 -9.48 -19.50 -15.53
CA ALA A 305 -9.33 -20.95 -15.57
C ALA A 305 -8.48 -21.46 -16.75
N GLU A 306 -8.27 -20.65 -17.80
CA GLU A 306 -7.36 -20.97 -18.90
C GLU A 306 -5.87 -20.80 -18.54
N HIS A 307 -5.58 -20.16 -17.41
CA HIS A 307 -4.22 -19.79 -16.97
C HIS A 307 -3.85 -20.35 -15.59
N LYS A 308 -4.30 -21.55 -15.26
CA LYS A 308 -3.98 -22.24 -14.01
C LYS A 308 -2.51 -22.60 -13.86
N ASP A 309 -1.77 -22.66 -14.96
CA ASP A 309 -0.33 -22.80 -15.01
C ASP A 309 0.46 -21.60 -14.52
N TRP A 310 -0.20 -20.43 -14.39
CA TRP A 310 0.38 -19.25 -13.77
C TRP A 310 0.30 -19.35 -12.24
N ALA A 311 1.14 -20.17 -11.65
CA ALA A 311 1.24 -20.40 -10.21
C ALA A 311 2.70 -20.40 -9.76
N CYS A 312 2.96 -19.87 -8.58
CA CYS A 312 4.27 -19.90 -7.96
C CYS A 312 4.52 -21.28 -7.34
N THR A 313 5.04 -22.21 -8.15
CA THR A 313 5.38 -23.58 -7.74
C THR A 313 6.82 -23.71 -7.28
N GLU A 314 7.18 -24.87 -6.73
CA GLU A 314 8.58 -25.19 -6.40
C GLU A 314 9.48 -25.14 -7.64
N GLU A 315 9.00 -25.64 -8.79
CA GLU A 315 9.73 -25.62 -10.06
C GLU A 315 9.96 -24.19 -10.53
N MET A 316 8.95 -23.30 -10.41
CA MET A 316 9.09 -21.89 -10.73
C MET A 316 10.12 -21.21 -9.82
N MET A 317 10.12 -21.52 -8.53
CA MET A 317 11.11 -20.98 -7.60
C MET A 317 12.54 -21.40 -7.92
N GLN A 318 12.76 -22.58 -8.49
CA GLN A 318 14.09 -23.03 -8.92
C GLN A 318 14.67 -22.21 -10.09
N LEU A 319 13.83 -21.51 -10.86
CA LEU A 319 14.27 -20.61 -11.93
C LEU A 319 14.86 -19.30 -11.41
N THR A 320 14.54 -18.95 -10.18
CA THR A 320 15.00 -17.70 -9.55
C THR A 320 16.49 -17.78 -9.21
N LYS A 321 17.07 -16.66 -8.84
CA LYS A 321 18.47 -16.58 -8.47
C LYS A 321 18.80 -17.53 -7.33
N ASP A 322 19.68 -18.50 -7.60
CA ASP A 322 20.05 -19.57 -6.68
C ASP A 322 18.85 -20.40 -6.14
N GLY A 323 17.68 -20.34 -6.79
CA GLY A 323 16.43 -20.93 -6.32
C GLY A 323 15.90 -20.31 -5.01
N LYS A 324 16.30 -19.08 -4.68
CA LYS A 324 16.08 -18.46 -3.35
C LYS A 324 15.60 -17.03 -3.40
N ALA A 325 14.90 -16.61 -4.48
CA ALA A 325 14.31 -15.29 -4.52
C ALA A 325 13.43 -15.02 -3.29
N LEU A 326 13.44 -13.78 -2.82
CA LEU A 326 12.52 -13.34 -1.77
C LEU A 326 11.09 -13.38 -2.32
N TYR A 327 10.25 -14.21 -1.71
CA TYR A 327 8.82 -14.29 -2.05
C TYR A 327 8.04 -13.22 -1.28
N LEU A 328 7.29 -12.39 -2.00
CA LEU A 328 6.43 -11.36 -1.45
C LEU A 328 4.97 -11.59 -1.84
N HIS A 329 4.06 -11.17 -0.99
CA HIS A 329 2.62 -11.15 -1.27
C HIS A 329 1.91 -10.14 -0.35
N CYS A 330 0.91 -9.45 -0.88
CA CYS A 330 0.11 -8.49 -0.10
C CYS A 330 -0.89 -9.15 0.86
N LEU A 331 -1.10 -10.45 0.77
CA LEU A 331 -2.07 -11.23 1.54
C LEU A 331 -3.52 -10.68 1.49
N PRO A 332 -4.55 -11.56 1.57
CA PRO A 332 -4.41 -13.02 1.62
C PRO A 332 -3.94 -13.59 0.28
N ALA A 333 -3.21 -14.69 0.32
CA ALA A 333 -2.84 -15.46 -0.86
C ALA A 333 -3.84 -16.60 -1.09
N ASP A 334 -4.09 -16.93 -2.34
CA ASP A 334 -4.77 -18.18 -2.70
C ASP A 334 -3.73 -19.29 -2.74
N ILE A 335 -3.73 -20.13 -1.71
CA ILE A 335 -2.71 -21.16 -1.49
C ILE A 335 -3.25 -22.51 -1.93
N THR A 336 -2.63 -23.10 -2.94
CA THR A 336 -2.99 -24.40 -3.50
C THR A 336 -2.98 -25.49 -2.42
N GLY A 337 -4.06 -26.23 -2.33
CA GLY A 337 -4.24 -27.33 -1.38
C GLY A 337 -4.49 -26.89 0.08
N LEU A 338 -4.59 -25.58 0.35
CA LEU A 338 -4.88 -25.04 1.69
C LEU A 338 -6.12 -24.14 1.72
N SER A 339 -6.12 -23.03 1.00
CA SER A 339 -7.23 -22.09 0.94
C SER A 339 -8.12 -22.30 -0.30
N CYS A 340 -7.60 -22.98 -1.30
CA CYS A 340 -8.29 -23.35 -2.55
C CYS A 340 -7.65 -24.62 -3.15
N GLU A 341 -8.30 -25.20 -4.15
CA GLU A 341 -7.80 -26.38 -4.85
C GLU A 341 -6.55 -26.04 -5.67
N GLU A 342 -6.62 -24.94 -6.44
CA GLU A 342 -5.53 -24.37 -7.22
C GLU A 342 -5.51 -22.85 -7.02
N GLY A 343 -4.33 -22.25 -6.87
CA GLY A 343 -4.20 -20.82 -6.54
C GLY A 343 -2.87 -20.19 -6.93
N GLU A 344 -2.59 -19.04 -6.36
CA GLU A 344 -1.44 -18.17 -6.66
C GLU A 344 -0.09 -18.83 -6.35
N VAL A 345 -0.06 -19.71 -5.35
CA VAL A 345 1.19 -20.27 -4.81
C VAL A 345 0.98 -21.66 -4.21
N ASP A 346 1.96 -22.53 -4.36
CA ASP A 346 1.98 -23.83 -3.69
C ASP A 346 2.14 -23.69 -2.17
N ASN A 347 1.47 -24.56 -1.42
CA ASN A 347 1.55 -24.56 0.03
C ASN A 347 2.99 -24.74 0.56
N SER A 348 3.82 -25.56 -0.09
CA SER A 348 5.22 -25.76 0.29
C SER A 348 6.06 -24.49 0.14
N VAL A 349 5.88 -23.73 -0.95
CA VAL A 349 6.53 -22.44 -1.18
C VAL A 349 6.06 -21.44 -0.14
N PHE A 350 4.73 -21.30 0.05
CA PHE A 350 4.17 -20.38 1.02
C PHE A 350 4.70 -20.66 2.44
N ASP A 351 4.70 -21.90 2.88
CA ASP A 351 5.15 -22.27 4.23
C ASP A 351 6.65 -21.99 4.42
N ARG A 352 7.49 -22.23 3.41
CA ARG A 352 8.91 -21.91 3.43
C ARG A 352 9.18 -20.43 3.65
N TYR A 353 8.38 -19.55 3.03
CA TYR A 353 8.52 -18.10 3.12
C TYR A 353 7.60 -17.43 4.16
N ARG A 354 6.84 -18.21 4.91
CA ARG A 354 5.87 -17.70 5.90
C ARG A 354 6.46 -16.67 6.87
N VAL A 355 7.65 -16.94 7.40
CA VAL A 355 8.28 -16.05 8.38
C VAL A 355 8.66 -14.69 7.76
N PRO A 356 9.46 -14.61 6.68
CA PRO A 356 9.74 -13.32 6.03
C PRO A 356 8.47 -12.63 5.52
N LEU A 357 7.49 -13.39 5.02
CA LEU A 357 6.23 -12.85 4.52
C LEU A 357 5.38 -12.19 5.62
N TYR A 358 5.27 -12.81 6.80
CA TYR A 358 4.55 -12.20 7.92
C TYR A 358 5.33 -11.03 8.53
N LYS A 359 6.66 -11.06 8.45
CA LYS A 359 7.51 -9.93 8.80
C LYS A 359 7.28 -8.74 7.84
N GLN A 360 7.20 -8.99 6.53
CA GLN A 360 6.77 -7.98 5.52
C GLN A 360 5.47 -7.31 5.94
N ALA A 361 4.44 -8.09 6.29
CA ALA A 361 3.14 -7.57 6.70
C ALA A 361 3.21 -6.69 7.97
N SER A 362 4.18 -6.94 8.86
CA SER A 362 4.34 -6.21 10.12
C SER A 362 4.87 -4.77 9.97
N PHE A 363 5.40 -4.39 8.81
CA PHE A 363 5.86 -3.03 8.54
C PHE A 363 4.71 -2.05 8.28
N LYS A 364 3.55 -2.53 7.84
CA LYS A 364 2.43 -1.67 7.40
C LYS A 364 1.94 -0.69 8.46
N PRO A 365 1.74 -1.04 9.74
CA PRO A 365 1.37 -0.07 10.77
C PRO A 365 2.37 1.07 10.93
N TYR A 366 3.67 0.78 10.82
CA TYR A 366 4.72 1.79 10.96
C TYR A 366 4.82 2.71 9.74
N ILE A 367 4.58 2.18 8.53
CA ILE A 367 4.47 2.99 7.32
C ILE A 367 3.30 3.96 7.42
N ILE A 368 2.13 3.49 7.83
CA ILE A 368 0.95 4.35 8.04
C ILE A 368 1.24 5.39 9.14
N ALA A 369 1.84 4.98 10.26
CA ALA A 369 2.21 5.90 11.32
C ALA A 369 3.22 6.97 10.84
N ALA A 370 4.18 6.59 9.99
CA ALA A 370 5.14 7.53 9.40
C ALA A 370 4.46 8.54 8.46
N MET A 371 3.50 8.10 7.64
CA MET A 371 2.72 9.00 6.78
C MET A 371 1.92 10.00 7.61
N ILE A 372 1.25 9.56 8.67
CA ILE A 372 0.52 10.43 9.60
C ILE A 372 1.49 11.38 10.31
N PHE A 373 2.61 10.88 10.83
CA PHE A 373 3.61 11.67 11.52
C PHE A 373 4.13 12.82 10.65
N LEU A 374 4.54 12.52 9.42
CA LEU A 374 5.09 13.51 8.49
C LEU A 374 4.04 14.52 8.02
N SER A 375 2.77 14.14 7.92
CA SER A 375 1.70 15.05 7.54
C SER A 375 1.20 15.95 8.68
N GLN A 376 1.42 15.56 9.94
CA GLN A 376 0.91 16.29 11.10
C GLN A 376 2.00 17.01 11.91
N VAL A 377 3.27 16.62 11.78
CA VAL A 377 4.38 17.18 12.56
C VAL A 377 5.23 18.11 11.70
N LYS A 378 5.29 19.38 12.10
CA LYS A 378 6.02 20.43 11.34
C LYS A 378 7.55 20.23 11.34
N ASP A 379 8.10 19.78 12.47
CA ASP A 379 9.52 19.45 12.63
C ASP A 379 9.66 17.98 13.08
N PRO A 380 9.59 17.04 12.12
CA PRO A 380 9.56 15.62 12.44
C PRO A 380 10.88 15.12 13.03
N ALA A 381 12.01 15.68 12.63
CA ALA A 381 13.32 15.28 13.17
C ALA A 381 13.48 15.66 14.64
N ARG A 382 13.08 16.88 14.99
CA ARG A 382 13.08 17.32 16.39
C ARG A 382 12.13 16.47 17.24
N ALA A 383 10.93 16.20 16.75
CA ALA A 383 9.96 15.37 17.45
C ALA A 383 10.49 13.96 17.73
N LEU A 384 11.19 13.31 16.77
CA LEU A 384 11.85 12.03 17.00
C LEU A 384 12.94 12.09 18.07
N MET A 385 13.74 13.16 18.11
CA MET A 385 14.76 13.37 19.15
C MET A 385 14.13 13.53 20.54
N GLU A 386 13.02 14.25 20.64
CA GLU A 386 12.28 14.42 21.90
C GLU A 386 11.66 13.09 22.36
N LEU A 387 11.10 12.29 21.44
CA LEU A 387 10.59 10.96 21.77
C LEU A 387 11.70 10.00 22.24
N ASP A 388 12.90 10.08 21.65
CA ASP A 388 14.04 9.26 22.09
C ASP A 388 14.47 9.57 23.54
N GLN A 389 14.32 10.79 23.98
CA GLN A 389 14.57 11.22 25.37
C GLN A 389 13.37 10.94 26.30
N GLY A 390 12.24 10.55 25.73
CA GLY A 390 10.97 10.36 26.41
C GLY A 390 10.94 9.19 27.39
N LYS A 391 9.80 9.06 28.06
CA LYS A 391 9.54 8.01 29.06
C LYS A 391 9.35 6.64 28.44
N GLU A 392 9.56 5.59 29.22
CA GLU A 392 9.14 4.24 28.87
C GLU A 392 7.62 4.18 28.70
N GLU A 393 7.18 3.47 27.66
CA GLU A 393 5.76 3.32 27.36
C GLU A 393 5.05 2.36 28.30
N ARG A 394 5.73 1.29 28.68
CA ARG A 394 5.20 0.25 29.56
C ARG A 394 6.09 0.07 30.77
N LYS A 395 5.47 -0.05 31.93
CA LYS A 395 6.20 -0.44 33.12
C LYS A 395 6.55 -1.92 33.06
N ASN A 396 7.80 -2.25 33.32
CA ASN A 396 8.22 -3.62 33.51
C ASN A 396 7.92 -3.97 34.98
N PHE A 397 6.94 -4.82 35.20
CA PHE A 397 6.62 -5.33 36.53
C PHE A 397 7.32 -6.67 36.77
#